data_ecf6d69ca67f596619eb894167cb9a67
#
_entry.id   ecf6d69ca67f596619eb894167cb9a67
#
_cell.length_a   1.000
_cell.length_b   1.000
_cell.length_c   1.000
_cell.angle_alpha   90.00
_cell.angle_beta   90.00
_cell.angle_gamma   90.00
#
_symmetry.space_group_name_H-M   'P 1'
#
loop_
_entity.id
_entity.type
_entity.pdbx_description
1 polymer ?
#
loop_
_entity_poly.entity_id
_entity_poly.type
_entity_poly.pdbx_seq_one_letter_code
_entity_poly.pdbx_strand_id
1 'polypeptide(L)'
;MDALNCPDGDTPVKNLSGGERRRVALVRLLLQEPDILLLDEPTNHLDAEAINWLEQHLQQYKGTVIAVTHDRYFLDHVAGWILELDRGEGIPWKGNYSSWLDQKTARMAMEEKTESKRRKTLERELEWVRMAPKARHAKGKARLASYEK
;
A
#
# COMPACT_ATOMS: atom_id res chain seq x y z
N MET A 1 -24.28 21.13 -4.67
CA MET A 1 -23.70 21.42 -3.34
C MET A 1 -24.29 20.57 -2.22
N ASP A 2 -25.45 20.00 -2.40
CA ASP A 2 -26.14 19.23 -1.33
C ASP A 2 -25.45 17.89 -0.96
N ALA A 3 -24.80 17.26 -1.91
CA ALA A 3 -24.17 15.93 -1.70
C ALA A 3 -23.04 15.90 -0.65
N LEU A 4 -22.38 17.02 -0.39
CA LEU A 4 -21.32 17.13 0.62
C LEU A 4 -21.78 17.90 1.87
N ASN A 5 -23.07 18.15 2.04
CA ASN A 5 -23.64 18.89 3.17
C ASN A 5 -22.89 20.22 3.42
N CYS A 6 -22.67 20.96 2.33
CA CYS A 6 -22.02 22.27 2.42
C CYS A 6 -22.99 23.31 3.01
N PRO A 7 -22.47 24.28 3.76
CA PRO A 7 -23.28 25.39 4.27
C PRO A 7 -23.85 26.22 3.13
N ASP A 8 -24.87 27.04 3.45
CA ASP A 8 -25.47 27.97 2.51
C ASP A 8 -24.40 28.88 1.88
N GLY A 9 -24.50 29.10 0.55
CA GLY A 9 -23.52 29.84 -0.23
C GLY A 9 -23.29 31.29 0.24
N ASP A 10 -24.27 31.89 0.91
CA ASP A 10 -24.19 33.24 1.45
C ASP A 10 -23.53 33.31 2.85
N THR A 11 -23.19 32.14 3.44
CA THR A 11 -22.57 32.11 4.77
C THR A 11 -21.12 32.59 4.71
N PRO A 12 -20.73 33.63 5.47
CA PRO A 12 -19.36 34.09 5.52
C PRO A 12 -18.39 33.02 6.01
N VAL A 13 -17.28 32.81 5.31
CA VAL A 13 -16.27 31.74 5.63
C VAL A 13 -15.77 31.82 7.07
N LYS A 14 -15.70 32.99 7.66
CA LYS A 14 -15.30 33.21 9.07
C LYS A 14 -16.23 32.52 10.08
N ASN A 15 -17.49 32.32 9.71
CA ASN A 15 -18.52 31.73 10.58
C ASN A 15 -18.59 30.21 10.45
N LEU A 16 -17.86 29.60 9.51
CA LEU A 16 -17.86 28.18 9.28
C LEU A 16 -17.04 27.42 10.33
N SER A 17 -17.54 26.28 10.76
CA SER A 17 -16.76 25.30 11.53
C SER A 17 -15.57 24.76 10.73
N GLY A 18 -14.62 24.11 11.42
CA GLY A 18 -13.46 23.51 10.75
C GLY A 18 -13.86 22.43 9.73
N GLY A 19 -14.87 21.63 10.01
CA GLY A 19 -15.41 20.62 9.11
C GLY A 19 -16.08 21.22 7.88
N GLU A 20 -16.90 22.25 8.06
CA GLU A 20 -17.54 22.97 6.95
C GLU A 20 -16.53 23.65 6.03
N ARG A 21 -15.50 24.28 6.58
CA ARG A 21 -14.41 24.86 5.76
C ARG A 21 -13.70 23.82 4.90
N ARG A 22 -13.44 22.62 5.47
CA ARG A 22 -12.81 21.51 4.72
C ARG A 22 -13.72 21.03 3.59
N ARG A 23 -15.02 20.85 3.83
CA ARG A 23 -15.97 20.46 2.80
C ARG A 23 -16.06 21.49 1.67
N VAL A 24 -16.17 22.76 2.01
CA VAL A 24 -16.17 23.87 1.03
C VAL A 24 -14.86 23.89 0.22
N ALA A 25 -13.71 23.71 0.86
CA ALA A 25 -12.42 23.64 0.18
C ALA A 25 -12.35 22.44 -0.77
N LEU A 26 -12.83 21.28 -0.36
CA LEU A 26 -12.91 20.08 -1.19
C LEU A 26 -13.81 20.31 -2.44
N VAL A 27 -15.02 20.85 -2.25
CA VAL A 27 -15.92 21.18 -3.36
C VAL A 27 -15.26 22.15 -4.35
N ARG A 28 -14.64 23.21 -3.83
CA ARG A 28 -13.93 24.19 -4.67
C ARG A 28 -12.84 23.53 -5.51
N LEU A 29 -12.06 22.63 -4.89
CA LEU A 29 -10.98 21.92 -5.56
C LEU A 29 -11.52 20.99 -6.65
N LEU A 30 -12.58 20.24 -6.37
CA LEU A 30 -13.21 19.33 -7.33
C LEU A 30 -13.83 20.07 -8.52
N LEU A 31 -14.40 21.25 -8.30
CA LEU A 31 -14.96 22.11 -9.36
C LEU A 31 -13.90 22.72 -10.28
N GLN A 32 -12.65 22.82 -9.83
CA GLN A 32 -11.53 23.31 -10.65
C GLN A 32 -11.02 22.28 -11.64
N GLU A 33 -11.36 20.99 -11.44
CA GLU A 33 -10.96 19.85 -12.27
C GLU A 33 -9.47 19.86 -12.66
N PRO A 34 -8.53 19.97 -11.68
CA PRO A 34 -7.10 19.98 -12.00
C PRO A 34 -6.66 18.65 -12.63
N ASP A 35 -5.60 18.67 -13.45
CA ASP A 35 -5.02 17.47 -14.05
C ASP A 35 -4.49 16.48 -13.01
N ILE A 36 -4.00 17.01 -11.88
CA ILE A 36 -3.52 16.22 -10.73
C ILE A 36 -4.22 16.72 -9.47
N LEU A 37 -4.95 15.83 -8.83
CA LEU A 37 -5.68 16.08 -7.60
C LEU A 37 -4.96 15.40 -6.43
N LEU A 38 -4.51 16.21 -5.46
CA LEU A 38 -3.85 15.73 -4.24
C LEU A 38 -4.81 15.85 -3.06
N LEU A 39 -5.11 14.74 -2.41
CA LEU A 39 -6.04 14.65 -1.28
C LEU A 39 -5.35 14.07 -0.05
N ASP A 40 -5.45 14.78 1.06
CA ASP A 40 -4.97 14.32 2.37
C ASP A 40 -6.17 14.07 3.30
N GLU A 41 -6.38 12.79 3.68
CA GLU A 41 -7.49 12.32 4.50
C GLU A 41 -8.86 12.88 4.03
N PRO A 42 -9.25 12.66 2.76
CA PRO A 42 -10.42 13.33 2.17
C PRO A 42 -11.76 12.88 2.77
N THR A 43 -11.83 11.72 3.41
CA THR A 43 -13.06 11.20 4.04
C THR A 43 -13.29 11.75 5.46
N ASN A 44 -12.29 12.39 6.06
CA ASN A 44 -12.42 12.97 7.39
C ASN A 44 -13.49 14.07 7.43
N HIS A 45 -14.35 13.98 8.45
CA HIS A 45 -15.49 14.89 8.67
C HIS A 45 -16.61 14.83 7.61
N LEU A 46 -16.64 13.77 6.81
CA LEU A 46 -17.74 13.44 5.91
C LEU A 46 -18.64 12.38 6.55
N ASP A 47 -19.94 12.47 6.30
CA ASP A 47 -20.87 11.38 6.59
C ASP A 47 -20.82 10.31 5.49
N ALA A 48 -21.50 9.19 5.72
CA ALA A 48 -21.47 8.05 4.79
C ALA A 48 -21.99 8.40 3.39
N GLU A 49 -22.98 9.29 3.29
CA GLU A 49 -23.55 9.71 2.01
C GLU A 49 -22.56 10.58 1.23
N ALA A 50 -21.91 11.51 1.90
CA ALA A 50 -20.89 12.36 1.30
C ALA A 50 -19.65 11.55 0.87
N ILE A 51 -19.24 10.55 1.65
CA ILE A 51 -18.14 9.62 1.28
C ILE A 51 -18.52 8.86 0.00
N ASN A 52 -19.70 8.26 -0.05
CA ASN A 52 -20.16 7.52 -1.23
C ASN A 52 -20.22 8.41 -2.48
N TRP A 53 -20.69 9.63 -2.34
CA TRP A 53 -20.69 10.59 -3.46
C TRP A 53 -19.26 10.91 -3.92
N LEU A 54 -18.34 11.15 -2.96
CA LEU A 54 -16.93 11.42 -3.27
C LEU A 54 -16.27 10.25 -4.00
N GLU A 55 -16.49 9.03 -3.53
CA GLU A 55 -15.99 7.80 -4.18
C GLU A 55 -16.44 7.71 -5.63
N GLN A 56 -17.74 7.89 -5.89
CA GLN A 56 -18.29 7.88 -7.25
C GLN A 56 -17.72 8.99 -8.13
N HIS A 57 -17.55 10.18 -7.58
CA HIS A 57 -16.96 11.31 -8.29
C HIS A 57 -15.50 11.04 -8.67
N LEU A 58 -14.70 10.50 -7.75
CA LEU A 58 -13.29 10.19 -7.98
C LEU A 58 -13.08 9.01 -8.93
N GLN A 59 -13.97 8.01 -8.95
CA GLN A 59 -13.94 6.91 -9.92
C GLN A 59 -14.11 7.39 -11.36
N GLN A 60 -14.84 8.49 -11.57
CA GLN A 60 -15.10 9.10 -12.87
C GLN A 60 -14.18 10.27 -13.20
N TYR A 61 -13.27 10.60 -12.28
CA TYR A 61 -12.35 11.74 -12.44
C TYR A 61 -11.41 11.52 -13.60
N LYS A 62 -11.32 12.50 -14.52
CA LYS A 62 -10.50 12.39 -15.72
C LYS A 62 -9.01 12.56 -15.51
N GLY A 63 -8.63 13.30 -14.45
CA GLY A 63 -7.24 13.54 -14.09
C GLY A 63 -6.65 12.44 -13.21
N THR A 64 -5.43 12.65 -12.76
CA THR A 64 -4.76 11.76 -11.81
C THR A 64 -5.13 12.14 -10.39
N VAL A 65 -5.59 11.17 -9.59
CA VAL A 65 -5.89 11.35 -8.17
C VAL A 65 -4.82 10.67 -7.34
N ILE A 66 -4.21 11.41 -6.42
CA ILE A 66 -3.29 10.90 -5.41
C ILE A 66 -3.90 11.21 -4.04
N ALA A 67 -4.25 10.17 -3.29
CA ALA A 67 -4.85 10.30 -1.98
C ALA A 67 -4.00 9.63 -0.90
N VAL A 68 -3.84 10.30 0.23
CA VAL A 68 -3.28 9.73 1.46
C VAL A 68 -4.43 9.55 2.43
N THR A 69 -4.69 8.32 2.89
CA THR A 69 -5.77 8.04 3.81
C THR A 69 -5.57 6.73 4.56
N HIS A 70 -6.20 6.62 5.74
CA HIS A 70 -6.31 5.40 6.53
C HIS A 70 -7.64 4.66 6.30
N ASP A 71 -8.53 5.22 5.48
CA ASP A 71 -9.82 4.63 5.16
C ASP A 71 -9.68 3.50 4.14
N ARG A 72 -9.71 2.25 4.63
CA ARG A 72 -9.54 1.04 3.82
C ARG A 72 -10.68 0.85 2.83
N TYR A 73 -11.91 1.20 3.20
CA TYR A 73 -13.07 1.08 2.32
C TYR A 73 -12.98 2.06 1.16
N PHE A 74 -12.60 3.29 1.45
CA PHE A 74 -12.34 4.31 0.42
C PHE A 74 -11.23 3.85 -0.55
N LEU A 75 -10.10 3.34 -0.05
CA LEU A 75 -9.03 2.80 -0.89
C LEU A 75 -9.49 1.61 -1.73
N ASP A 76 -10.33 0.75 -1.18
CA ASP A 76 -10.84 -0.42 -1.89
C ASP A 76 -11.77 -0.04 -3.05
N HIS A 77 -12.57 1.02 -2.89
CA HIS A 77 -13.51 1.50 -3.89
C HIS A 77 -12.88 2.40 -4.96
N VAL A 78 -11.90 3.22 -4.59
CA VAL A 78 -11.38 4.30 -5.46
C VAL A 78 -10.00 3.98 -6.06
N ALA A 79 -9.14 3.27 -5.34
CA ALA A 79 -7.77 3.07 -5.76
C ALA A 79 -7.63 2.06 -6.90
N GLY A 80 -6.94 2.46 -7.97
CA GLY A 80 -6.45 1.57 -9.02
C GLY A 80 -5.00 1.13 -8.81
N TRP A 81 -4.27 1.86 -7.96
CA TRP A 81 -2.91 1.60 -7.54
C TRP A 81 -2.73 1.97 -6.07
N ILE A 82 -1.93 1.20 -5.35
CA ILE A 82 -1.48 1.52 -4.00
C ILE A 82 0.03 1.76 -4.04
N LEU A 83 0.47 2.90 -3.53
CA LEU A 83 1.89 3.16 -3.27
C LEU A 83 2.16 2.93 -1.79
N GLU A 84 2.83 1.84 -1.47
CA GLU A 84 3.27 1.55 -0.11
C GLU A 84 4.60 2.23 0.15
N LEU A 85 4.69 2.96 1.26
CA LEU A 85 5.94 3.54 1.75
C LEU A 85 6.46 2.67 2.89
N ASP A 86 7.54 1.94 2.65
CA ASP A 86 8.15 1.08 3.65
C ASP A 86 9.66 1.27 3.68
N ARG A 87 10.22 1.53 4.87
CA ARG A 87 11.66 1.67 5.13
C ARG A 87 12.41 2.62 4.19
N GLY A 88 11.74 3.71 3.78
CA GLY A 88 12.30 4.71 2.88
C GLY A 88 12.17 4.38 1.39
N GLU A 89 11.53 3.29 1.05
CA GLU A 89 11.24 2.90 -0.32
C GLU A 89 9.75 3.06 -0.66
N GLY A 90 9.44 3.40 -1.90
CA GLY A 90 8.08 3.44 -2.44
C GLY A 90 7.84 2.21 -3.31
N ILE A 91 6.91 1.36 -2.90
CA ILE A 91 6.59 0.11 -3.60
C ILE A 91 5.21 0.25 -4.25
N PRO A 92 5.12 0.33 -5.59
CA PRO A 92 3.84 0.42 -6.28
C PRO A 92 3.19 -0.96 -6.41
N TRP A 93 1.89 -1.03 -6.09
CA TRP A 93 1.07 -2.21 -6.24
C TRP A 93 -0.13 -1.90 -7.12
N LYS A 94 -0.37 -2.71 -8.14
CA LYS A 94 -1.54 -2.56 -9.00
C LYS A 94 -2.77 -3.16 -8.33
N GLY A 95 -3.86 -2.41 -8.31
CA GLY A 95 -5.16 -2.80 -7.78
C GLY A 95 -5.59 -1.94 -6.59
N ASN A 96 -6.70 -2.34 -5.99
CA ASN A 96 -7.29 -1.71 -4.81
C ASN A 96 -6.67 -2.24 -3.51
N TYR A 97 -7.21 -1.83 -2.36
CA TYR A 97 -6.69 -2.22 -1.05
C TYR A 97 -6.74 -3.75 -0.81
N SER A 98 -7.84 -4.41 -1.15
CA SER A 98 -7.96 -5.88 -1.02
C SER A 98 -6.92 -6.61 -1.87
N SER A 99 -6.73 -6.20 -3.12
CA SER A 99 -5.71 -6.74 -4.01
C SER A 99 -4.29 -6.52 -3.50
N TRP A 100 -4.00 -5.33 -2.95
CA TRP A 100 -2.72 -5.04 -2.30
C TRP A 100 -2.44 -5.98 -1.13
N LEU A 101 -3.45 -6.21 -0.27
CA LEU A 101 -3.31 -7.07 0.90
C LEU A 101 -2.97 -8.51 0.51
N ASP A 102 -3.64 -9.05 -0.52
CA ASP A 102 -3.39 -10.38 -1.05
C ASP A 102 -1.97 -10.51 -1.63
N GLN A 103 -1.57 -9.56 -2.46
CA GLN A 103 -0.23 -9.53 -3.07
C GLN A 103 0.87 -9.40 -2.01
N LYS A 104 0.68 -8.54 -1.01
CA LYS A 104 1.62 -8.36 0.10
C LYS A 104 1.77 -9.64 0.92
N THR A 105 0.66 -10.28 1.26
CA THR A 105 0.65 -11.55 2.01
C THR A 105 1.39 -12.66 1.25
N ALA A 106 1.16 -12.79 -0.04
CA ALA A 106 1.84 -13.77 -0.89
C ALA A 106 3.36 -13.49 -0.97
N ARG A 107 3.76 -12.23 -1.10
CA ARG A 107 5.17 -11.82 -1.11
C ARG A 107 5.87 -12.15 0.20
N MET A 108 5.28 -11.81 1.34
CA MET A 108 5.82 -12.12 2.67
C MET A 108 6.01 -13.63 2.87
N ALA A 109 5.02 -14.46 2.47
CA ALA A 109 5.13 -15.90 2.54
C ALA A 109 6.27 -16.46 1.67
N MET A 110 6.55 -15.85 0.52
CA MET A 110 7.69 -16.23 -0.34
C MET A 110 9.03 -15.82 0.28
N GLU A 111 9.11 -14.63 0.86
CA GLU A 111 10.31 -14.13 1.53
C GLU A 111 10.68 -15.01 2.72
N GLU A 112 9.72 -15.38 3.56
CA GLU A 112 9.91 -16.29 4.70
C GLU A 112 10.42 -17.67 4.27
N LYS A 113 9.86 -18.24 3.21
CA LYS A 113 10.34 -19.53 2.63
C LYS A 113 11.77 -19.41 2.12
N THR A 114 12.13 -18.30 1.50
CA THR A 114 13.47 -18.07 0.96
C THR A 114 14.48 -17.89 2.08
N GLU A 115 14.14 -17.12 3.12
CA GLU A 115 14.97 -16.94 4.29
C GLU A 115 15.19 -18.24 5.07
N SER A 116 14.16 -19.04 5.26
CA SER A 116 14.25 -20.36 5.87
C SER A 116 15.19 -21.30 5.08
N LYS A 117 15.14 -21.28 3.74
CA LYS A 117 16.08 -22.05 2.90
C LYS A 117 17.51 -21.55 3.04
N ARG A 118 17.73 -20.23 3.02
CA ARG A 118 19.06 -19.62 3.21
C ARG A 118 19.64 -19.99 4.58
N ARG A 119 18.84 -19.93 5.64
CA ARG A 119 19.26 -20.30 6.99
C ARG A 119 19.69 -21.77 7.06
N LYS A 120 18.91 -22.70 6.50
CA LYS A 120 19.26 -24.13 6.45
C LYS A 120 20.55 -24.40 5.68
N THR A 121 20.79 -23.66 4.58
CA THR A 121 22.03 -23.77 3.81
C THR A 121 23.21 -23.28 4.63
N LEU A 122 23.08 -22.09 5.27
CA LEU A 122 24.11 -21.52 6.12
C LEU A 122 24.45 -22.43 7.31
N GLU A 123 23.44 -23.00 7.97
CA GLU A 123 23.61 -23.97 9.06
C GLU A 123 24.42 -25.19 8.61
N ARG A 124 24.14 -25.74 7.40
CA ARG A 124 24.92 -26.86 6.83
C ARG A 124 26.36 -26.47 6.53
N GLU A 125 26.58 -25.26 6.00
CA GLU A 125 27.93 -24.77 5.71
C GLU A 125 28.72 -24.52 7.00
N LEU A 126 28.09 -23.95 8.03
CA LEU A 126 28.69 -23.75 9.34
C LEU A 126 29.06 -25.08 10.00
N GLU A 127 28.17 -26.09 9.90
CA GLU A 127 28.45 -27.44 10.40
C GLU A 127 29.65 -28.06 9.66
N TRP A 128 29.71 -27.92 8.33
CA TRP A 128 30.85 -28.37 7.53
C TRP A 128 32.17 -27.67 7.92
N VAL A 129 32.16 -26.37 8.17
CA VAL A 129 33.33 -25.60 8.62
C VAL A 129 33.81 -26.07 10.02
N ARG A 130 32.88 -26.41 10.91
CA ARG A 130 33.20 -26.90 12.28
C ARG A 130 33.72 -28.32 12.32
N MET A 131 33.56 -29.11 11.24
CA MET A 131 34.10 -30.47 11.15
C MET A 131 35.63 -30.45 11.16
N ALA A 132 36.23 -31.44 11.85
CA ALA A 132 37.69 -31.66 11.84
C ALA A 132 38.19 -31.85 10.39
N PRO A 133 39.42 -31.40 10.04
CA PRO A 133 39.96 -31.50 8.67
C PRO A 133 39.86 -32.88 8.02
N LYS A 134 40.12 -33.96 8.79
CA LYS A 134 40.00 -35.36 8.31
C LYS A 134 38.58 -35.74 7.94
N ALA A 135 37.58 -35.27 8.67
CA ALA A 135 36.16 -35.53 8.35
C ALA A 135 35.68 -34.73 7.13
N ARG A 136 36.22 -33.53 6.90
CA ARG A 136 35.96 -32.74 5.71
C ARG A 136 36.44 -33.42 4.42
N HIS A 137 37.66 -33.99 4.44
CA HIS A 137 38.23 -34.74 3.30
C HIS A 137 37.45 -36.02 2.99
N ALA A 138 36.99 -36.76 3.99
CA ALA A 138 36.20 -38.00 3.80
C ALA A 138 34.84 -37.68 3.14
N LYS A 139 34.13 -36.64 3.60
CA LYS A 139 32.86 -36.22 2.96
C LYS A 139 33.05 -35.63 1.55
N GLY A 140 34.16 -34.95 1.28
CA GLY A 140 34.54 -34.48 -0.05
C GLY A 140 34.74 -35.60 -1.05
N LYS A 141 35.46 -36.67 -0.66
CA LYS A 141 35.65 -37.85 -1.49
C LYS A 141 34.34 -38.60 -1.77
N ALA A 142 33.48 -38.77 -0.78
CA ALA A 142 32.17 -39.41 -0.96
C ALA A 142 31.26 -38.65 -1.92
N ARG A 143 31.34 -37.31 -1.93
CA ARG A 143 30.56 -36.43 -2.82
C ARG A 143 31.07 -36.50 -4.28
N LEU A 144 32.40 -36.55 -4.49
CA LEU A 144 33.01 -36.77 -5.81
C LEU A 144 32.65 -38.13 -6.39
N ALA A 145 32.70 -39.21 -5.59
CA ALA A 145 32.32 -40.55 -6.03
C ALA A 145 30.83 -40.69 -6.38
N SER A 146 29.94 -39.80 -5.90
CA SER A 146 28.52 -39.80 -6.29
C SER A 146 28.24 -39.03 -7.59
N TYR A 147 29.20 -38.26 -8.11
CA TYR A 147 29.13 -37.57 -9.40
C TYR A 147 29.70 -38.34 -10.56
N GLU A 148 30.49 -39.43 -10.29
CA GLU A 148 31.08 -40.28 -11.30
C GLU A 148 30.24 -41.53 -11.62
N LYS A 149 29.02 -41.64 -11.07
CA LYS A 149 28.00 -42.64 -11.40
C LYS A 149 26.84 -41.98 -12.13
#